data_d4da85d9d1945470fa9e9dee240d24c2
#
_entry.id   d4da85d9d1945470fa9e9dee240d24c2
#
_cell.length_a   1.000
_cell.length_b   1.000
_cell.length_c   1.000
_cell.angle_alpha   90.00
_cell.angle_beta   90.00
_cell.angle_gamma   90.00
#
_symmetry.space_group_name_H-M   'P 1'
#
loop_
_entity.id
_entity.type
_entity.pdbx_description
1 polymer ?
#
loop_
_entity_poly.entity_id
_entity_poly.type
_entity_poly.pdbx_seq_one_letter_code
_entity_poly.pdbx_strand_id
1 'polypeptide(L)'
;MPKLSAGLLLFRETDGVVEVLLGHPGGPFWARKDEGAWSIPKGEYADGDDPWAVAQREFTEETGKPVPAGPPIGLAPVRQPGGKVVTAFAVRGDLDLDGTFSNTFTLVWPRGSGTVREFPEIDRVEWFDLATARVKLLKGQRPLLDELEKVLAHDGPDASRSR
;
A
#
# COMPACT_ATOMS: atom_id res chain seq x y z
N MET A 1 -12.00 15.18 -14.05
CA MET A 1 -12.15 13.80 -13.58
C MET A 1 -11.07 13.47 -12.56
N PRO A 2 -11.42 12.95 -11.39
CA PRO A 2 -10.39 12.55 -10.44
C PRO A 2 -9.60 11.36 -10.97
N LYS A 3 -8.33 11.30 -10.61
CA LYS A 3 -7.53 10.13 -10.90
C LYS A 3 -7.92 9.01 -9.94
N LEU A 4 -8.03 7.81 -10.49
CA LEU A 4 -8.41 6.63 -9.72
C LEU A 4 -7.17 5.75 -9.50
N SER A 5 -6.98 5.29 -8.26
CA SER A 5 -5.94 4.34 -7.91
C SER A 5 -6.55 3.19 -7.13
N ALA A 6 -6.00 2.01 -7.32
CA ALA A 6 -6.40 0.84 -6.55
C ALA A 6 -5.17 0.27 -5.86
N GLY A 7 -5.34 -0.14 -4.62
CA GLY A 7 -4.23 -0.66 -3.84
C GLY A 7 -4.64 -1.77 -2.91
N LEU A 8 -3.63 -2.35 -2.28
CA LEU A 8 -3.81 -3.50 -1.42
C LEU A 8 -3.19 -3.21 -0.06
N LEU A 9 -3.99 -3.36 0.99
CA LEU A 9 -3.53 -3.21 2.36
C LEU A 9 -3.44 -4.60 2.97
N LEU A 10 -2.24 -5.17 2.89
CA LEU A 10 -1.97 -6.48 3.49
C LEU A 10 -1.79 -6.30 4.99
N PHE A 11 -2.49 -7.12 5.77
CA PHE A 11 -2.36 -7.05 7.22
C PHE A 11 -2.22 -8.46 7.81
N ARG A 12 -1.55 -8.51 8.94
CA ARG A 12 -1.40 -9.74 9.71
C ARG A 12 -1.58 -9.42 11.18
N GLU A 13 -1.83 -10.44 11.95
CA GLU A 13 -1.97 -10.28 13.40
C GLU A 13 -1.04 -11.28 14.07
N THR A 14 -0.17 -10.77 14.96
CA THR A 14 0.79 -11.59 15.69
C THR A 14 0.69 -11.23 17.15
N ASP A 15 0.34 -12.20 17.99
CA ASP A 15 0.21 -11.98 19.45
C ASP A 15 -0.74 -10.83 19.78
N GLY A 16 -1.83 -10.74 19.03
CA GLY A 16 -2.84 -9.71 19.26
C GLY A 16 -2.51 -8.34 18.67
N VAL A 17 -1.35 -8.21 18.01
CA VAL A 17 -0.94 -6.95 17.39
C VAL A 17 -1.17 -7.04 15.89
N VAL A 18 -1.93 -6.08 15.36
CA VAL A 18 -2.17 -5.98 13.92
C VAL A 18 -1.04 -5.17 13.29
N GLU A 19 -0.49 -5.71 12.22
CA GLU A 19 0.54 -5.03 11.43
C GLU A 19 0.10 -4.93 9.97
N VAL A 20 0.49 -3.85 9.32
CA VAL A 20 0.20 -3.61 7.91
C VAL A 20 1.49 -3.46 7.13
N LEU A 21 1.44 -3.84 5.86
CA LEU A 21 2.60 -3.76 4.98
C LEU A 21 2.54 -2.46 4.18
N LEU A 22 3.61 -1.67 4.28
CA LEU A 22 3.72 -0.41 3.56
C LEU A 22 5.00 -0.39 2.75
N GLY A 23 4.99 0.38 1.66
CA GLY A 23 6.15 0.59 0.81
C GLY A 23 6.67 2.01 0.90
N HIS A 24 8.00 2.13 0.92
CA HIS A 24 8.66 3.43 0.89
C HIS A 24 8.96 3.78 -0.57
N PRO A 25 8.55 4.97 -1.05
CA PRO A 25 8.80 5.34 -2.43
C PRO A 25 10.30 5.50 -2.69
N GLY A 26 10.74 5.02 -3.85
CA GLY A 26 12.12 5.11 -4.24
C GLY A 26 12.43 6.40 -4.96
N GLY A 27 13.71 6.59 -5.26
CA GLY A 27 14.19 7.75 -5.98
C GLY A 27 14.69 8.85 -5.07
N PRO A 28 15.40 9.82 -5.65
CA PRO A 28 16.12 10.83 -4.85
C PRO A 28 15.22 11.79 -4.10
N PHE A 29 13.99 12.03 -4.58
CA PHE A 29 13.09 12.98 -3.91
C PHE A 29 12.59 12.46 -2.57
N TRP A 30 12.54 11.14 -2.39
CA TRP A 30 11.99 10.50 -1.19
C TRP A 30 13.05 9.87 -0.30
N ALA A 31 14.31 9.85 -0.77
CA ALA A 31 15.36 9.07 -0.13
C ALA A 31 15.55 9.38 1.36
N ARG A 32 15.34 10.62 1.77
CA ARG A 32 15.51 11.05 3.16
C ARG A 32 14.20 11.29 3.90
N LYS A 33 13.08 10.96 3.27
CA LYS A 33 11.76 11.15 3.90
C LYS A 33 11.31 9.83 4.50
N ASP A 34 10.66 9.91 5.62
CA ASP A 34 10.18 8.74 6.35
C ASP A 34 8.74 8.97 6.80
N GLU A 35 8.51 9.74 7.85
CA GLU A 35 7.16 10.01 8.33
C GLU A 35 6.34 10.70 7.25
N GLY A 36 5.12 10.20 7.02
CA GLY A 36 4.24 10.76 6.01
C GLY A 36 4.65 10.46 4.58
N ALA A 37 5.62 9.54 4.38
CA ALA A 37 6.15 9.23 3.06
C ALA A 37 5.71 7.87 2.52
N TRP A 38 5.34 6.94 3.40
CA TRP A 38 5.02 5.57 3.01
C TRP A 38 3.60 5.45 2.45
N SER A 39 3.40 4.44 1.65
CA SER A 39 2.14 4.21 0.95
C SER A 39 1.81 2.73 0.92
N ILE A 40 0.52 2.42 0.80
CA ILE A 40 0.15 1.05 0.42
C ILE A 40 0.60 0.83 -1.03
N PRO A 41 0.92 -0.42 -1.42
CA PRO A 41 1.16 -0.72 -2.84
C PRO A 41 -0.10 -0.39 -3.63
N LYS A 42 0.02 0.45 -4.65
CA LYS A 42 -1.11 0.92 -5.45
C LYS A 42 -0.66 1.47 -6.78
N GLY A 43 -1.61 1.56 -7.71
CA GLY A 43 -1.36 2.20 -8.98
C GLY A 43 -2.63 2.78 -9.58
N GLU A 44 -2.46 3.64 -10.56
CA GLU A 44 -3.57 4.28 -11.24
C GLU A 44 -4.23 3.32 -12.21
N TYR A 45 -5.52 3.49 -12.41
CA TYR A 45 -6.26 2.68 -13.37
C TYR A 45 -7.29 3.54 -14.10
N ALA A 46 -7.71 3.05 -15.25
CA ALA A 46 -8.68 3.73 -16.09
C ALA A 46 -10.09 3.29 -15.71
N ASP A 47 -11.05 4.17 -15.99
CA ASP A 47 -12.46 3.84 -15.84
C ASP A 47 -12.77 2.59 -16.68
N GLY A 48 -13.44 1.63 -16.07
CA GLY A 48 -13.72 0.36 -16.73
C GLY A 48 -12.78 -0.77 -16.35
N ASP A 49 -11.60 -0.46 -15.78
CA ASP A 49 -10.73 -1.50 -15.26
C ASP A 49 -11.27 -2.03 -13.94
N ASP A 50 -10.98 -3.30 -13.65
CA ASP A 50 -11.36 -3.91 -12.38
C ASP A 50 -10.37 -3.48 -11.29
N PRO A 51 -10.79 -2.71 -10.29
CA PRO A 51 -9.86 -2.24 -9.27
C PRO A 51 -9.19 -3.36 -8.47
N TRP A 52 -9.87 -4.47 -8.24
CA TRP A 52 -9.22 -5.59 -7.53
C TRP A 52 -8.08 -6.19 -8.34
N ALA A 53 -8.29 -6.36 -9.65
CA ALA A 53 -7.23 -6.85 -10.53
C ALA A 53 -6.05 -5.89 -10.56
N VAL A 54 -6.33 -4.59 -10.60
CA VAL A 54 -5.28 -3.57 -10.57
C VAL A 54 -4.51 -3.62 -9.26
N ALA A 55 -5.22 -3.72 -8.12
CA ALA A 55 -4.57 -3.78 -6.81
C ALA A 55 -3.62 -4.96 -6.71
N GLN A 56 -4.03 -6.13 -7.22
CA GLN A 56 -3.19 -7.32 -7.21
C GLN A 56 -1.94 -7.15 -8.08
N ARG A 57 -2.12 -6.61 -9.27
CA ARG A 57 -1.00 -6.39 -10.18
C ARG A 57 0.00 -5.41 -9.57
N GLU A 58 -0.49 -4.31 -9.03
CA GLU A 58 0.38 -3.29 -8.45
C GLU A 58 1.13 -3.82 -7.23
N PHE A 59 0.47 -4.62 -6.41
CA PHE A 59 1.13 -5.25 -5.27
C PHE A 59 2.33 -6.07 -5.75
N THR A 60 2.13 -6.90 -6.78
CA THR A 60 3.20 -7.76 -7.30
C THR A 60 4.30 -6.93 -7.96
N GLU A 61 3.93 -5.87 -8.68
CA GLU A 61 4.92 -5.00 -9.32
C GLU A 61 5.77 -4.24 -8.30
N GLU A 62 5.18 -3.88 -7.17
CA GLU A 62 5.87 -3.07 -6.16
C GLU A 62 6.59 -3.89 -5.09
N THR A 63 6.25 -5.16 -4.93
CA THR A 63 6.90 -6.01 -3.93
C THR A 63 7.71 -7.15 -4.53
N GLY A 64 7.41 -7.52 -5.78
CA GLY A 64 8.01 -8.70 -6.41
C GLY A 64 7.41 -9.99 -5.89
N LYS A 65 6.33 -9.94 -5.13
CA LYS A 65 5.72 -11.11 -4.50
C LYS A 65 4.27 -11.28 -4.95
N PRO A 66 3.78 -12.52 -5.01
CA PRO A 66 2.37 -12.74 -5.28
C PRO A 66 1.53 -12.30 -4.08
N VAL A 67 0.29 -11.92 -4.35
CA VAL A 67 -0.65 -11.56 -3.29
C VAL A 67 -0.95 -12.83 -2.48
N PRO A 68 -0.83 -12.78 -1.14
CA PRO A 68 -1.21 -13.93 -0.31
C PRO A 68 -2.67 -14.33 -0.55
N ALA A 69 -2.93 -15.63 -0.49
CA ALA A 69 -4.28 -16.15 -0.66
C ALA A 69 -5.16 -15.69 0.51
N GLY A 70 -6.30 -15.14 0.18
CA GLY A 70 -7.26 -14.67 1.18
C GLY A 70 -8.32 -13.85 0.50
N PRO A 71 -9.52 -13.78 1.06
CA PRO A 71 -10.58 -12.99 0.46
C PRO A 71 -10.28 -11.51 0.62
N PRO A 72 -10.43 -10.72 -0.45
CA PRO A 72 -10.27 -9.27 -0.32
C PRO A 72 -11.46 -8.65 0.40
N ILE A 73 -11.17 -7.64 1.22
CA ILE A 73 -12.19 -6.88 1.93
C ILE A 73 -12.12 -5.45 1.39
N GLY A 74 -13.18 -5.03 0.68
CA GLY A 74 -13.21 -3.67 0.15
C GLY A 74 -13.32 -2.65 1.26
N LEU A 75 -12.46 -1.65 1.23
CA LEU A 75 -12.49 -0.53 2.17
C LEU A 75 -13.16 0.66 1.50
N ALA A 76 -13.73 1.56 2.29
CA ALA A 76 -14.30 2.78 1.73
C ALA A 76 -13.21 3.58 1.04
N PRO A 77 -13.47 4.10 -0.18
CA PRO A 77 -12.46 4.88 -0.89
C PRO A 77 -12.06 6.12 -0.12
N VAL A 78 -10.80 6.51 -0.25
CA VAL A 78 -10.30 7.73 0.37
C VAL A 78 -9.86 8.71 -0.71
N ARG A 79 -10.04 9.99 -0.43
CA ARG A 79 -9.64 11.05 -1.36
C ARG A 79 -8.36 11.68 -0.83
N GLN A 80 -7.34 11.71 -1.67
CA GLN A 80 -6.08 12.34 -1.33
C GLN A 80 -6.08 13.79 -1.76
N PRO A 81 -5.17 14.61 -1.21
CA PRO A 81 -4.97 15.97 -1.71
C PRO A 81 -4.74 15.94 -3.22
N GLY A 82 -5.31 16.89 -3.93
CA GLY A 82 -5.25 16.90 -5.38
C GLY A 82 -6.40 16.16 -6.04
N GLY A 83 -7.27 15.51 -5.27
CA GLY A 83 -8.48 14.88 -5.79
C GLY A 83 -8.35 13.42 -6.18
N LYS A 84 -7.14 12.82 -6.07
CA LYS A 84 -6.97 11.39 -6.37
C LYS A 84 -7.81 10.56 -5.40
N VAL A 85 -8.53 9.57 -5.95
CA VAL A 85 -9.35 8.66 -5.15
C VAL A 85 -8.64 7.31 -5.11
N VAL A 86 -8.43 6.79 -3.90
CA VAL A 86 -7.78 5.49 -3.72
C VAL A 86 -8.81 4.49 -3.20
N THR A 87 -9.01 3.41 -3.95
CA THR A 87 -9.82 2.27 -3.55
C THR A 87 -8.86 1.19 -3.07
N ALA A 88 -8.96 0.82 -1.80
CA ALA A 88 -8.07 -0.18 -1.23
C ALA A 88 -8.84 -1.42 -0.84
N PHE A 89 -8.15 -2.55 -0.93
CA PHE A 89 -8.67 -3.85 -0.50
C PHE A 89 -7.76 -4.36 0.61
N ALA A 90 -8.34 -4.73 1.74
CA ALA A 90 -7.59 -5.34 2.83
C ALA A 90 -7.55 -6.85 2.60
N VAL A 91 -6.38 -7.43 2.80
CA VAL A 91 -6.20 -8.88 2.72
C VAL A 91 -5.43 -9.32 3.95
N ARG A 92 -5.95 -10.35 4.63
CA ARG A 92 -5.24 -10.96 5.75
C ARG A 92 -4.24 -11.96 5.21
N GLY A 93 -2.97 -11.83 5.60
CA GLY A 93 -1.95 -12.77 5.17
C GLY A 93 -0.59 -12.36 5.66
N ASP A 94 0.37 -13.24 5.49
CA ASP A 94 1.76 -12.98 5.83
C ASP A 94 2.59 -12.99 4.55
N LEU A 95 3.76 -12.40 4.61
CA LEU A 95 4.64 -12.30 3.46
C LEU A 95 6.08 -12.27 3.94
N ASP A 96 6.90 -13.13 3.35
CA ASP A 96 8.34 -13.08 3.56
C ASP A 96 8.88 -11.90 2.76
N LEU A 97 9.52 -10.97 3.45
CA LEU A 97 10.04 -9.76 2.80
C LEU A 97 11.41 -9.96 2.17
N ASP A 98 12.04 -11.10 2.38
CA ASP A 98 13.32 -11.41 1.73
C ASP A 98 13.09 -11.48 0.21
N GLY A 99 13.96 -10.83 -0.55
CA GLY A 99 13.86 -10.85 -1.99
C GLY A 99 12.80 -9.95 -2.58
N THR A 100 12.23 -9.03 -1.80
CA THR A 100 11.28 -8.05 -2.37
C THR A 100 12.02 -7.12 -3.33
N PHE A 101 11.36 -6.79 -4.42
CA PHE A 101 11.87 -5.82 -5.39
C PHE A 101 10.69 -5.21 -6.11
N SER A 102 10.89 -4.05 -6.71
CA SER A 102 9.81 -3.37 -7.42
C SER A 102 10.20 -3.06 -8.86
N ASN A 103 9.20 -2.74 -9.66
CA ASN A 103 9.44 -2.11 -10.96
C ASN A 103 10.21 -0.81 -10.75
N THR A 104 10.82 -0.33 -11.83
CA THR A 104 11.66 0.84 -11.78
C THR A 104 11.08 1.97 -12.64
N PHE A 105 11.57 3.17 -12.39
CA PHE A 105 11.28 4.32 -13.23
C PHE A 105 12.59 5.04 -13.54
N THR A 106 12.59 5.87 -14.57
CA THR A 106 13.77 6.61 -14.95
C THR A 106 13.57 8.09 -14.68
N LEU A 107 14.68 8.78 -14.41
CA LEU A 107 14.67 10.18 -14.06
C LEU A 107 16.00 10.78 -14.47
N VAL A 108 15.99 12.01 -14.99
CA VAL A 108 17.23 12.74 -15.22
C VAL A 108 17.73 13.20 -13.85
N TRP A 109 18.89 12.68 -13.45
CA TRP A 109 19.42 12.98 -12.12
C TRP A 109 20.96 12.95 -12.14
N PRO A 110 21.68 13.91 -11.54
CA PRO A 110 21.11 15.08 -10.87
C PRO A 110 20.33 16.00 -11.80
N ARG A 111 19.53 16.87 -11.22
CA ARG A 111 18.72 17.81 -12.01
C ARG A 111 19.61 18.62 -12.93
N GLY A 112 19.25 18.69 -14.22
CA GLY A 112 19.98 19.43 -15.21
C GLY A 112 21.23 18.75 -15.74
N SER A 113 21.55 17.53 -15.27
CA SER A 113 22.76 16.81 -15.69
C SER A 113 22.63 16.18 -17.07
N GLY A 114 21.41 15.94 -17.54
CA GLY A 114 21.17 15.19 -18.76
C GLY A 114 21.37 13.68 -18.61
N THR A 115 21.78 13.21 -17.43
CA THR A 115 22.04 11.80 -17.19
C THR A 115 20.75 11.11 -16.72
N VAL A 116 20.31 10.11 -17.47
CA VAL A 116 19.13 9.32 -17.11
C VAL A 116 19.56 8.22 -16.16
N ARG A 117 18.88 8.12 -15.01
CA ARG A 117 19.16 7.08 -14.01
C ARG A 117 17.87 6.33 -13.69
N GLU A 118 18.04 5.07 -13.31
CA GLU A 118 16.93 4.20 -12.96
C GLU A 118 16.84 4.07 -11.45
N PHE A 119 15.61 4.13 -10.93
CA PHE A 119 15.33 4.00 -9.50
C PHE A 119 14.16 3.03 -9.31
N PRO A 120 14.12 2.29 -8.20
CA PRO A 120 12.96 1.47 -7.93
C PRO A 120 11.75 2.35 -7.58
N GLU A 121 10.56 1.91 -7.97
CA GLU A 121 9.32 2.58 -7.57
C GLU A 121 9.18 2.55 -6.06
N ILE A 122 9.51 1.40 -5.45
CA ILE A 122 9.49 1.19 -4.01
C ILE A 122 10.87 0.68 -3.62
N ASP A 123 11.54 1.35 -2.70
CA ASP A 123 12.89 0.95 -2.30
C ASP A 123 12.93 0.11 -1.04
N ARG A 124 11.86 0.12 -0.23
CA ARG A 124 11.75 -0.71 0.98
C ARG A 124 10.30 -1.08 1.22
N VAL A 125 10.09 -2.26 1.76
CA VAL A 125 8.78 -2.74 2.18
C VAL A 125 8.93 -3.22 3.62
N GLU A 126 8.05 -2.77 4.52
CA GLU A 126 8.16 -3.12 5.94
C GLU A 126 6.78 -3.30 6.56
N TRP A 127 6.75 -4.10 7.61
CA TRP A 127 5.57 -4.26 8.45
C TRP A 127 5.57 -3.22 9.56
N PHE A 128 4.42 -2.61 9.80
CA PHE A 128 4.25 -1.63 10.88
C PHE A 128 2.99 -1.95 11.66
N ASP A 129 3.04 -1.79 12.99
CA ASP A 129 1.80 -1.80 13.75
C ASP A 129 0.96 -0.58 13.36
N LEU A 130 -0.32 -0.58 13.77
CA LEU A 130 -1.24 0.47 13.31
C LEU A 130 -0.83 1.85 13.78
N ALA A 131 -0.33 1.97 15.01
CA ALA A 131 0.10 3.26 15.53
C ALA A 131 1.27 3.83 14.73
N THR A 132 2.26 2.99 14.45
CA THR A 132 3.42 3.39 13.65
C THR A 132 3.03 3.67 12.20
N ALA A 133 2.18 2.81 11.63
CA ALA A 133 1.71 3.01 10.26
C ALA A 133 1.01 4.34 10.09
N ARG A 134 0.27 4.78 11.10
CA ARG A 134 -0.45 6.05 11.05
C ARG A 134 0.52 7.23 10.92
N VAL A 135 1.71 7.11 11.51
CA VAL A 135 2.76 8.13 11.41
C VAL A 135 3.48 8.03 10.06
N LYS A 136 3.71 6.82 9.59
CA LYS A 136 4.51 6.58 8.37
C LYS A 136 3.75 6.90 7.09
N LEU A 137 2.45 6.63 7.06
CA LEU A 137 1.63 6.77 5.85
C LEU A 137 1.51 8.20 5.36
N LEU A 138 1.43 8.35 4.06
CA LEU A 138 0.96 9.58 3.43
C LEU A 138 -0.33 9.99 4.13
N LYS A 139 -0.43 11.27 4.45
CA LYS A 139 -1.54 11.79 5.25
C LYS A 139 -2.90 11.43 4.64
N GLY A 140 -3.02 11.51 3.32
CA GLY A 140 -4.27 11.22 2.65
C GLY A 140 -4.68 9.75 2.67
N GLN A 141 -3.77 8.86 3.05
CA GLN A 141 -4.07 7.43 3.15
C GLN A 141 -4.37 6.98 4.58
N ARG A 142 -4.15 7.83 5.57
CA ARG A 142 -4.38 7.47 6.97
C ARG A 142 -5.81 6.98 7.24
N PRO A 143 -6.85 7.53 6.60
CA PRO A 143 -8.20 7.00 6.82
C PRO A 143 -8.36 5.53 6.47
N LEU A 144 -7.49 4.96 5.64
CA LEU A 144 -7.54 3.53 5.34
C LEU A 144 -7.31 2.69 6.59
N LEU A 145 -6.48 3.17 7.52
CA LEU A 145 -6.26 2.46 8.78
C LEU A 145 -7.51 2.47 9.64
N ASP A 146 -8.25 3.58 9.64
CA ASP A 146 -9.52 3.67 10.35
C ASP A 146 -10.53 2.67 9.76
N GLU A 147 -10.56 2.56 8.43
CA GLU A 147 -11.45 1.61 7.77
C GLU A 147 -11.07 0.18 8.09
N LEU A 148 -9.77 -0.11 8.13
CA LEU A 148 -9.31 -1.44 8.53
C LEU A 148 -9.72 -1.75 9.97
N GLU A 149 -9.56 -0.80 10.88
CA GLU A 149 -9.96 -1.00 12.27
C GLU A 149 -11.46 -1.29 12.41
N LYS A 150 -12.29 -0.61 11.62
CA LYS A 150 -13.73 -0.87 11.59
C LYS A 150 -14.03 -2.31 11.15
N VAL A 151 -13.36 -2.75 10.10
CA VAL A 151 -13.52 -4.11 9.57
C VAL A 151 -13.12 -5.13 10.63
N LEU A 152 -11.99 -4.92 11.29
CA LEU A 152 -11.49 -5.85 12.30
C LEU A 152 -12.36 -5.88 13.54
N ALA A 153 -12.90 -4.73 13.94
CA ALA A 153 -13.82 -4.66 15.07
C ALA A 153 -15.12 -5.37 14.76
N HIS A 154 -15.61 -5.25 13.53
CA HIS A 154 -16.84 -5.90 13.08
C HIS A 154 -16.64 -7.41 12.98
N ASP A 155 -15.44 -7.83 12.59
CA ASP A 155 -15.03 -9.22 12.45
C ASP A 155 -14.41 -9.76 13.75
N GLY A 156 -14.85 -9.25 14.88
CA GLY A 156 -14.26 -9.58 16.17
C GLY A 156 -14.44 -11.04 16.59
N PRO A 157 -14.10 -11.36 17.86
CA PRO A 157 -14.11 -12.74 18.33
C PRO A 157 -15.42 -13.48 18.11
N ASP A 158 -16.55 -12.76 18.17
CA ASP A 158 -17.86 -13.38 17.96
C ASP A 158 -18.01 -13.92 16.55
N ALA A 159 -17.63 -13.13 15.56
CA ALA A 159 -17.67 -13.56 14.16
C ALA A 159 -16.75 -14.76 13.93
N SER A 160 -15.60 -14.74 14.57
CA SER A 160 -14.64 -15.84 14.49
C SER A 160 -15.21 -17.14 15.07
N ARG A 161 -15.91 -17.03 16.17
CA ARG A 161 -16.45 -18.21 16.86
C ARG A 161 -17.63 -18.83 16.14
N SER A 162 -18.27 -18.10 15.29
CA SER A 162 -19.45 -18.62 14.58
C SER A 162 -19.09 -19.56 13.43
N ARG A 163 -17.83 -19.82 13.20
CA ARG A 163 -17.36 -20.69 12.12
C ARG A 163 -17.00 -22.10 12.59
#